data_e6031dc7ab3c2a4fd7759b9542030e2d
#
_entry.id   e6031dc7ab3c2a4fd7759b9542030e2d
#
_cell.length_a   1.000
_cell.length_b   1.000
_cell.length_c   1.000
_cell.angle_alpha   90.00
_cell.angle_beta   90.00
_cell.angle_gamma   90.00
#
_symmetry.space_group_name_H-M   'P 1'
#
loop_
_entity.id
_entity.type
_entity.pdbx_description
1 polymer ?
#
loop_
_entity_poly.entity_id
_entity_poly.type
_entity_poly.pdbx_seq_one_letter_code
_entity_poly.pdbx_strand_id
1 'polypeptide(L)'
;EIERVINNLTSSSIVTVKVNGESHQALIREKQKDYIRNQIIHIDFQILSLKEKIRSKIEVKLVGVAPAVKNFNGIVLQEREFIDVEALPADLPERITVDISGLENIGDLIRVGDLDISDAVTVFDDVNDVIVSISGAMAEEAVEEEVTTAEGTEPEVVEKGKKESEEEEEKK
;
A
#
# COMPACT_ATOMS: atom_id res chain seq x y z
N GLU A 1 16.07 -6.42 22.00
CA GLU A 1 15.55 -5.05 22.31
C GLU A 1 15.51 -4.16 21.06
N ILE A 2 16.56 -4.14 20.24
CA ILE A 2 16.65 -3.33 19.01
C ILE A 2 15.53 -3.66 18.04
N GLU A 3 15.23 -4.93 17.80
CA GLU A 3 14.16 -5.37 16.89
C GLU A 3 12.77 -4.85 17.29
N ARG A 4 12.48 -4.76 18.60
CA ARG A 4 11.20 -4.22 19.09
C ARG A 4 11.06 -2.72 18.81
N VAL A 5 12.16 -1.99 18.96
CA VAL A 5 12.15 -0.54 18.67
C VAL A 5 11.97 -0.32 17.18
N ILE A 6 12.71 -1.04 16.35
CA ILE A 6 12.67 -0.86 14.88
C ILE A 6 11.33 -1.31 14.27
N ASN A 7 10.67 -2.31 14.87
CA ASN A 7 9.34 -2.73 14.39
C ASN A 7 8.28 -1.63 14.50
N ASN A 8 8.42 -0.75 15.50
CA ASN A 8 7.48 0.36 15.74
C ASN A 8 7.83 1.65 14.97
N LEU A 9 9.02 1.70 14.36
CA LEU A 9 9.45 2.86 13.59
C LEU A 9 8.88 2.80 12.17
N THR A 10 8.39 3.94 11.72
CA THR A 10 7.93 4.17 10.34
C THR A 10 9.07 4.63 9.44
N SER A 11 8.84 4.63 8.12
CA SER A 11 9.83 5.12 7.14
C SER A 11 10.12 6.63 7.24
N SER A 12 9.31 7.37 8.01
CA SER A 12 9.49 8.80 8.29
C SER A 12 10.10 9.08 9.66
N SER A 13 10.36 8.04 10.48
CA SER A 13 10.92 8.22 11.82
C SER A 13 12.40 8.57 11.77
N ILE A 14 12.77 9.68 12.42
CA ILE A 14 14.16 10.11 12.54
C ILE A 14 14.77 9.43 13.78
N VAL A 15 15.85 8.70 13.58
CA VAL A 15 16.55 7.97 14.63
C VAL A 15 17.98 8.48 14.77
N THR A 16 18.51 8.41 16.00
CA THR A 16 19.92 8.71 16.26
C THR A 16 20.70 7.40 16.27
N VAL A 17 21.54 7.19 15.26
CA VAL A 17 22.40 6.02 15.13
C VAL A 17 23.78 6.37 15.65
N LYS A 18 24.31 5.55 16.56
CA LYS A 18 25.67 5.67 17.06
C LYS A 18 26.58 4.68 16.36
N VAL A 19 27.57 5.20 15.61
CA VAL A 19 28.56 4.41 14.90
C VAL A 19 29.95 4.84 15.37
N ASN A 20 30.75 3.91 15.86
CA ASN A 20 32.12 4.18 16.32
C ASN A 20 32.26 5.31 17.37
N GLY A 21 31.20 5.58 18.14
CA GLY A 21 31.18 6.64 19.15
C GLY A 21 30.66 8.00 18.67
N GLU A 22 30.42 8.16 17.38
CA GLU A 22 29.77 9.33 16.79
C GLU A 22 28.27 9.10 16.66
N SER A 23 27.48 10.16 16.91
CA SER A 23 26.03 10.12 16.82
C SER A 23 25.58 10.83 15.53
N HIS A 24 24.89 10.11 14.66
CA HIS A 24 24.34 10.64 13.41
C HIS A 24 22.81 10.55 13.44
N GLN A 25 22.15 11.60 12.97
CA GLN A 25 20.71 11.54 12.71
C GLN A 25 20.49 10.85 11.38
N ALA A 26 19.62 9.87 11.36
CA ALA A 26 19.32 9.07 10.18
C ALA A 26 17.82 8.80 10.07
N LEU A 27 17.34 8.69 8.83
CA LEU A 27 16.02 8.23 8.47
C LEU A 27 16.09 6.77 8.05
N ILE A 28 15.05 6.02 8.34
CA ILE A 28 14.90 4.65 7.84
C ILE A 28 14.40 4.73 6.39
N ARG A 29 15.26 4.38 5.44
CA ARG A 29 14.93 4.40 4.00
C ARG A 29 14.14 3.17 3.59
N GLU A 30 14.62 2.00 4.02
CA GLU A 30 14.02 0.73 3.71
C GLU A 30 14.16 -0.22 4.88
N LYS A 31 13.12 -1.02 5.10
CA LYS A 31 13.09 -2.07 6.12
C LYS A 31 12.62 -3.37 5.49
N GLN A 32 13.52 -4.35 5.38
CA GLN A 32 13.20 -5.67 4.88
C GLN A 32 12.91 -6.63 6.04
N LYS A 33 11.74 -7.24 6.02
CA LYS A 33 11.26 -8.15 7.06
C LYS A 33 10.95 -9.52 6.47
N ASP A 34 11.46 -10.56 7.14
CA ASP A 34 11.02 -11.94 6.91
C ASP A 34 9.67 -12.14 7.60
N TYR A 35 8.60 -12.24 6.83
CA TYR A 35 7.24 -12.39 7.37
C TYR A 35 7.00 -13.79 7.96
N ILE A 36 7.76 -14.81 7.54
CA ILE A 36 7.63 -16.19 8.06
C ILE A 36 8.27 -16.29 9.44
N ARG A 37 9.48 -15.75 9.59
CA ARG A 37 10.24 -15.78 10.84
C ARG A 37 9.98 -14.57 11.74
N ASN A 38 9.27 -13.57 11.20
CA ASN A 38 9.01 -12.28 11.85
C ASN A 38 10.27 -11.53 12.30
N GLN A 39 11.36 -11.66 11.54
CA GLN A 39 12.66 -11.07 11.80
C GLN A 39 13.00 -10.01 10.77
N ILE A 40 13.74 -9.00 11.18
CA ILE A 40 14.25 -7.98 10.28
C ILE A 40 15.53 -8.51 9.64
N ILE A 41 15.58 -8.53 8.30
CA ILE A 41 16.73 -9.01 7.52
C ILE A 41 17.69 -7.86 7.24
N HIS A 42 17.15 -6.71 6.83
CA HIS A 42 17.94 -5.56 6.41
C HIS A 42 17.24 -4.25 6.75
N ILE A 43 18.04 -3.23 7.05
CA ILE A 43 17.56 -1.87 7.29
C ILE A 43 18.58 -0.91 6.70
N ASP A 44 18.07 0.00 5.86
CA ASP A 44 18.84 1.07 5.26
C ASP A 44 18.61 2.37 6.02
N PHE A 45 19.72 2.95 6.48
CA PHE A 45 19.72 4.23 7.13
C PHE A 45 20.31 5.29 6.21
N GLN A 46 19.56 6.36 5.97
CA GLN A 46 20.03 7.55 5.27
C GLN A 46 20.42 8.61 6.30
N ILE A 47 21.69 8.98 6.34
CA ILE A 47 22.17 10.07 7.19
C ILE A 47 21.54 11.38 6.71
N LEU A 48 21.04 12.16 7.67
CA LEU A 48 20.33 13.39 7.38
C LEU A 48 21.22 14.61 7.60
N SER A 49 21.10 15.57 6.67
CA SER A 49 21.56 16.93 6.84
C SER A 49 20.37 17.82 7.22
N LEU A 50 20.48 18.57 8.33
CA LEU A 50 19.37 19.43 8.80
C LEU A 50 18.99 20.55 7.85
N LYS A 51 19.81 20.81 6.82
CA LYS A 51 19.65 21.92 5.87
C LYS A 51 19.07 21.50 4.53
N GLU A 52 19.00 20.23 4.28
CA GLU A 52 18.55 19.68 2.99
C GLU A 52 17.15 19.12 3.11
N LYS A 53 16.32 19.40 2.12
CA LYS A 53 15.00 18.76 2.02
C LYS A 53 15.19 17.29 1.68
N ILE A 54 14.39 16.45 2.27
CA ILE A 54 14.39 15.01 2.04
C ILE A 54 13.03 14.56 1.54
N ARG A 55 13.05 13.60 0.63
CA ARG A 55 11.85 12.93 0.16
C ARG A 55 11.66 11.63 0.92
N SER A 56 10.50 11.48 1.53
CA SER A 56 10.16 10.30 2.33
C SER A 56 8.71 9.89 2.10
N LYS A 57 8.42 8.62 2.38
CA LYS A 57 7.06 8.07 2.38
C LYS A 57 6.50 8.16 3.78
N ILE A 58 5.36 8.83 3.93
CA ILE A 58 4.65 8.94 5.20
C ILE A 58 3.47 7.99 5.20
N GLU A 59 3.34 7.22 6.29
CA GLU A 59 2.23 6.32 6.52
C GLU A 59 0.95 7.10 6.82
N VAL A 60 -0.13 6.75 6.13
CA VAL A 60 -1.47 7.28 6.37
C VAL A 60 -2.21 6.35 7.31
N LYS A 61 -2.58 6.86 8.48
CA LYS A 61 -3.34 6.11 9.47
C LYS A 61 -4.79 6.59 9.53
N LEU A 62 -5.72 5.67 9.33
CA LEU A 62 -7.15 5.94 9.46
C LEU A 62 -7.55 5.93 10.93
N VAL A 63 -8.33 6.92 11.34
CA VAL A 63 -8.88 7.04 12.69
C VAL A 63 -10.39 7.28 12.61
N GLY A 64 -11.11 6.78 13.61
CA GLY A 64 -12.55 6.87 13.64
C GLY A 64 -13.24 5.63 13.07
N VAL A 65 -14.56 5.72 12.94
CA VAL A 65 -15.40 4.68 12.33
C VAL A 65 -16.36 5.37 11.38
N ALA A 66 -16.30 5.01 10.10
CA ALA A 66 -17.19 5.55 9.09
C ALA A 66 -18.66 5.13 9.38
N PRO A 67 -19.62 6.07 9.45
CA PRO A 67 -21.03 5.76 9.59
C PRO A 67 -21.56 4.88 8.47
N ALA A 68 -21.05 5.03 7.25
CA ALA A 68 -21.39 4.22 6.10
C ALA A 68 -21.16 2.71 6.30
N VAL A 69 -20.13 2.33 7.06
CA VAL A 69 -19.87 0.92 7.42
C VAL A 69 -20.96 0.37 8.33
N LYS A 70 -21.43 1.19 9.30
CA LYS A 70 -22.46 0.76 10.26
C LYS A 70 -23.86 0.76 9.67
N ASN A 71 -24.18 1.77 8.86
CA ASN A 71 -25.55 2.02 8.38
C ASN A 71 -25.86 1.27 7.09
N PHE A 72 -24.85 1.11 6.22
CA PHE A 72 -25.02 0.57 4.86
C PHE A 72 -24.20 -0.67 4.58
N ASN A 73 -23.53 -1.25 5.60
CA ASN A 73 -22.58 -2.35 5.44
C ASN A 73 -21.49 -2.04 4.39
N GLY A 74 -21.06 -0.77 4.32
CA GLY A 74 -19.97 -0.36 3.45
C GLY A 74 -18.64 -0.95 3.89
N ILE A 75 -17.74 -1.13 2.94
CA ILE A 75 -16.36 -1.58 3.17
C ILE A 75 -15.44 -0.39 2.97
N VAL A 76 -14.57 -0.12 3.95
CA VAL A 76 -13.52 0.91 3.81
C VAL A 76 -12.38 0.31 3.00
N LEU A 77 -12.11 0.88 1.85
CA LEU A 77 -10.96 0.54 1.01
C LEU A 77 -9.92 1.64 1.17
N GLN A 78 -8.74 1.26 1.65
CA GLN A 78 -7.58 2.13 1.69
C GLN A 78 -6.74 1.87 0.44
N GLU A 79 -6.83 2.77 -0.55
CA GLU A 79 -6.14 2.63 -1.83
C GLU A 79 -4.66 3.00 -1.71
N ARG A 80 -4.35 3.95 -0.82
CA ARG A 80 -2.97 4.35 -0.53
C ARG A 80 -2.67 4.31 0.95
N GLU A 81 -1.65 3.54 1.30
CA GLU A 81 -1.13 3.45 2.68
C GLU A 81 -0.03 4.46 2.95
N PHE A 82 0.64 4.95 1.89
CA PHE A 82 1.76 5.87 1.98
C PHE A 82 1.59 7.02 0.99
N ILE A 83 2.11 8.18 1.37
CA ILE A 83 2.16 9.39 0.55
C ILE A 83 3.60 9.84 0.44
N ASP A 84 4.03 10.18 -0.78
CA ASP A 84 5.35 10.71 -1.06
C ASP A 84 5.39 12.21 -0.76
N VAL A 85 6.25 12.60 0.17
CA VAL A 85 6.41 14.00 0.57
C VAL A 85 7.88 14.45 0.57
N GLU A 86 8.08 15.74 0.40
CA GLU A 86 9.37 16.41 0.56
C GLU A 86 9.27 17.49 1.63
N ALA A 87 10.08 17.38 2.65
CA ALA A 87 10.15 18.34 3.75
C ALA A 87 11.56 18.44 4.32
N LEU A 88 11.79 19.43 5.17
CA LEU A 88 12.97 19.45 6.04
C LEU A 88 12.82 18.38 7.12
N PRO A 89 13.91 17.78 7.62
CA PRO A 89 13.84 16.79 8.68
C PRO A 89 13.09 17.25 9.93
N ALA A 90 13.13 18.55 10.24
CA ALA A 90 12.45 19.12 11.39
C ALA A 90 10.92 19.18 11.23
N ASP A 91 10.44 19.28 9.98
CA ASP A 91 9.03 19.49 9.66
C ASP A 91 8.35 18.20 9.17
N LEU A 92 9.10 17.08 9.11
CA LEU A 92 8.60 15.81 8.63
C LEU A 92 7.71 15.15 9.70
N PRO A 93 6.40 14.96 9.45
CA PRO A 93 5.54 14.24 10.37
C PRO A 93 5.82 12.73 10.33
N GLU A 94 5.70 12.05 11.46
CA GLU A 94 5.86 10.59 11.51
C GLU A 94 4.71 9.85 10.84
N ARG A 95 3.48 10.41 10.92
CA ARG A 95 2.26 9.82 10.37
C ARG A 95 1.28 10.92 10.01
N ILE A 96 0.47 10.69 9.00
CA ILE A 96 -0.69 11.50 8.67
C ILE A 96 -1.93 10.77 9.16
N THR A 97 -2.72 11.45 10.01
CA THR A 97 -3.95 10.87 10.55
C THR A 97 -5.13 11.38 9.75
N VAL A 98 -5.94 10.46 9.22
CA VAL A 98 -7.14 10.77 8.44
C VAL A 98 -8.36 10.31 9.21
N ASP A 99 -9.26 11.23 9.52
CA ASP A 99 -10.52 10.91 10.18
C ASP A 99 -11.58 10.48 9.16
N ILE A 100 -12.00 9.21 9.27
CA ILE A 100 -13.03 8.63 8.40
C ILE A 100 -14.45 8.78 8.96
N SER A 101 -14.61 9.46 10.10
CA SER A 101 -15.93 9.65 10.74
C SER A 101 -16.90 10.51 9.90
N GLY A 102 -16.38 11.27 8.95
CA GLY A 102 -17.16 12.08 8.01
C GLY A 102 -17.72 11.31 6.80
N LEU A 103 -17.32 10.03 6.61
CA LEU A 103 -17.79 9.23 5.49
C LEU A 103 -19.14 8.58 5.80
N GLU A 104 -20.23 9.22 5.35
CA GLU A 104 -21.60 8.83 5.69
C GLU A 104 -22.23 7.87 4.68
N ASN A 105 -21.83 7.95 3.40
CA ASN A 105 -22.47 7.22 2.31
C ASN A 105 -21.49 6.28 1.59
N ILE A 106 -22.06 5.30 0.90
CA ILE A 106 -21.33 4.46 -0.05
C ILE A 106 -20.94 5.35 -1.24
N GLY A 107 -19.66 5.30 -1.63
CA GLY A 107 -19.09 6.14 -2.67
C GLY A 107 -18.40 7.41 -2.15
N ASP A 108 -18.50 7.71 -0.85
CA ASP A 108 -17.70 8.78 -0.25
C ASP A 108 -16.22 8.41 -0.31
N LEU A 109 -15.38 9.42 -0.56
CA LEU A 109 -13.94 9.25 -0.72
C LEU A 109 -13.18 10.42 -0.09
N ILE A 110 -11.94 10.16 0.32
CA ILE A 110 -10.99 11.18 0.79
C ILE A 110 -9.80 11.17 -0.17
N ARG A 111 -9.43 12.37 -0.64
CA ARG A 111 -8.31 12.56 -1.56
C ARG A 111 -7.09 13.12 -0.85
N VAL A 112 -5.94 13.07 -1.52
CA VAL A 112 -4.69 13.68 -1.04
C VAL A 112 -4.87 15.17 -0.74
N GLY A 113 -5.69 15.89 -1.53
CA GLY A 113 -5.97 17.31 -1.33
C GLY A 113 -6.80 17.65 -0.08
N ASP A 114 -7.48 16.66 0.51
CA ASP A 114 -8.33 16.84 1.70
C ASP A 114 -7.55 16.62 3.01
N LEU A 115 -6.26 16.35 2.92
CA LEU A 115 -5.41 16.08 4.08
C LEU A 115 -4.98 17.36 4.77
N ASP A 116 -5.04 17.36 6.09
CA ASP A 116 -4.47 18.41 6.93
C ASP A 116 -2.94 18.25 7.03
N ILE A 117 -2.24 18.77 6.03
CA ILE A 117 -0.78 18.74 5.96
C ILE A 117 -0.25 20.15 6.17
N SER A 118 0.84 20.28 6.95
CA SER A 118 1.54 21.54 7.16
C SER A 118 2.07 22.12 5.84
N ASP A 119 1.99 23.45 5.67
CA ASP A 119 2.51 24.17 4.49
C ASP A 119 4.03 23.97 4.27
N ALA A 120 4.75 23.51 5.29
CA ALA A 120 6.19 23.20 5.21
C ALA A 120 6.49 21.89 4.46
N VAL A 121 5.47 21.07 4.20
CA VAL A 121 5.58 19.76 3.55
C VAL A 121 5.04 19.87 2.13
N THR A 122 5.87 19.53 1.16
CA THR A 122 5.45 19.48 -0.25
C THR A 122 5.04 18.05 -0.60
N VAL A 123 3.79 17.84 -1.02
CA VAL A 123 3.29 16.55 -1.49
C VAL A 123 3.64 16.36 -2.97
N PHE A 124 4.15 15.19 -3.34
CA PHE A 124 4.48 14.84 -4.72
C PHE A 124 3.39 14.05 -5.42
N ASP A 125 2.51 13.41 -4.64
CA ASP A 125 1.38 12.69 -5.21
C ASP A 125 0.33 13.66 -5.79
N ASP A 126 -0.49 13.16 -6.70
CA ASP A 126 -1.55 13.98 -7.30
C ASP A 126 -2.61 14.32 -6.24
N VAL A 127 -3.00 15.58 -6.20
CA VAL A 127 -4.04 16.10 -5.29
C VAL A 127 -5.38 15.36 -5.44
N ASN A 128 -5.64 14.83 -6.64
CA ASN A 128 -6.86 14.09 -6.96
C ASN A 128 -6.80 12.61 -6.61
N ASP A 129 -5.62 12.09 -6.25
CA ASP A 129 -5.49 10.68 -5.88
C ASP A 129 -6.34 10.34 -4.67
N VAL A 130 -7.00 9.19 -4.73
CA VAL A 130 -7.86 8.70 -3.65
C VAL A 130 -7.01 7.96 -2.63
N ILE A 131 -7.19 8.30 -1.36
CA ILE A 131 -6.55 7.64 -0.22
C ILE A 131 -7.47 6.58 0.35
N VAL A 132 -8.71 6.97 0.57
CA VAL A 132 -9.74 6.10 1.15
C VAL A 132 -11.03 6.27 0.36
N SER A 133 -11.67 5.15 0.08
CA SER A 133 -13.02 5.13 -0.51
C SER A 133 -13.92 4.15 0.26
N ILE A 134 -15.23 4.39 0.20
CA ILE A 134 -16.21 3.46 0.74
C ILE A 134 -16.91 2.74 -0.40
N SER A 135 -16.71 1.44 -0.48
CA SER A 135 -17.41 0.56 -1.42
C SER A 135 -18.60 -0.13 -0.74
N GLY A 136 -19.66 -0.40 -1.52
CA GLY A 136 -20.78 -1.21 -1.05
C GLY A 136 -20.45 -2.70 -1.17
N ALA A 137 -20.81 -3.51 -0.17
CA ALA A 137 -20.63 -4.96 -0.19
C ALA A 137 -21.28 -5.66 -1.40
N MET A 138 -22.23 -5.00 -2.08
CA MET A 138 -22.94 -5.55 -3.22
C MET A 138 -22.17 -5.47 -4.54
N ALA A 139 -21.07 -4.65 -4.61
CA ALA A 139 -20.27 -4.52 -5.82
C ALA A 139 -19.27 -5.67 -5.99
N GLU A 140 -18.89 -6.33 -4.89
CA GLU A 140 -17.91 -7.42 -4.92
C GLU A 140 -18.54 -8.75 -5.36
N GLU A 141 -19.82 -9.02 -4.98
CA GLU A 141 -20.56 -10.20 -5.45
C GLU A 141 -20.91 -10.12 -6.95
N ALA A 142 -21.12 -8.92 -7.51
CA ALA A 142 -21.44 -8.75 -8.91
C ALA A 142 -20.22 -8.99 -9.84
N VAL A 143 -19.00 -8.79 -9.34
CA VAL A 143 -17.77 -9.04 -10.12
C VAL A 143 -17.41 -10.53 -10.07
N GLU A 144 -17.70 -11.23 -8.98
CA GLU A 144 -17.48 -12.70 -8.91
C GLU A 144 -18.53 -13.48 -9.73
N GLU A 145 -19.78 -13.03 -9.82
CA GLU A 145 -20.79 -13.68 -10.65
C GLU A 145 -20.59 -13.47 -12.15
N GLU A 146 -20.04 -12.33 -12.59
CA GLU A 146 -19.73 -12.13 -14.02
C GLU A 146 -18.54 -12.97 -14.52
N VAL A 147 -17.60 -13.33 -13.63
CA VAL A 147 -16.46 -14.17 -14.01
C VAL A 147 -16.84 -15.66 -14.07
N THR A 148 -17.86 -16.07 -13.32
CA THR A 148 -18.29 -17.48 -13.28
C THR A 148 -19.29 -17.87 -14.38
N THR A 149 -19.92 -16.90 -15.08
CA THR A 149 -20.89 -17.18 -16.16
C THR A 149 -20.26 -17.21 -17.56
N ALA A 150 -18.97 -16.92 -17.72
CA ALA A 150 -18.29 -16.95 -19.02
C ALA A 150 -17.58 -18.29 -19.33
N GLU A 151 -17.64 -19.29 -18.43
CA GLU A 151 -17.01 -20.61 -18.63
C GLU A 151 -18.06 -21.72 -18.63
N GLY A 152 -18.87 -21.74 -19.68
CA GLY A 152 -19.90 -22.77 -19.82
C GLY A 152 -20.44 -22.87 -21.24
N THR A 153 -19.55 -23.07 -22.23
CA THR A 153 -19.95 -23.63 -23.53
C THR A 153 -18.99 -24.77 -23.87
N GLU A 154 -19.40 -25.98 -23.50
CA GLU A 154 -18.83 -27.21 -24.03
C GLU A 154 -19.04 -27.26 -25.57
N PRO A 155 -18.04 -27.58 -26.37
CA PRO A 155 -18.29 -28.06 -27.71
C PRO A 155 -18.41 -29.60 -27.67
N GLU A 156 -19.56 -30.04 -28.11
CA GLU A 156 -19.93 -31.40 -28.46
C GLU A 156 -18.83 -32.16 -29.18
N VAL A 157 -18.58 -33.35 -28.65
CA VAL A 157 -17.78 -34.44 -29.27
C VAL A 157 -18.47 -34.91 -30.54
N VAL A 158 -17.84 -34.74 -31.67
CA VAL A 158 -18.13 -35.55 -32.88
C VAL A 158 -16.98 -36.47 -33.14
N GLU A 159 -17.21 -37.73 -32.76
CA GLU A 159 -16.45 -38.91 -33.13
C GLU A 159 -16.61 -39.16 -34.63
N LYS A 160 -15.51 -39.24 -35.40
CA LYS A 160 -15.39 -40.17 -36.52
C LYS A 160 -13.97 -40.20 -37.11
N GLY A 161 -13.30 -41.30 -36.89
CA GLY A 161 -12.88 -42.12 -38.01
C GLY A 161 -11.38 -42.09 -38.37
N LYS A 162 -10.62 -42.95 -37.76
CA LYS A 162 -9.81 -44.03 -38.35
C LYS A 162 -8.85 -43.74 -39.50
N LYS A 163 -7.65 -44.17 -39.26
CA LYS A 163 -6.63 -44.78 -40.11
C LYS A 163 -5.35 -44.01 -40.40
N GLU A 164 -4.27 -44.62 -39.88
CA GLU A 164 -3.06 -45.12 -40.58
C GLU A 164 -2.22 -44.06 -41.32
N SER A 165 -0.98 -43.91 -40.98
CA SER A 165 0.21 -44.74 -41.18
C SER A 165 1.42 -43.94 -40.67
N GLU A 166 2.26 -44.45 -39.82
CA GLU A 166 3.56 -45.11 -40.05
C GLU A 166 4.58 -44.33 -40.92
N GLU A 167 5.78 -44.33 -40.33
CA GLU A 167 7.12 -44.18 -40.94
C GLU A 167 7.53 -42.75 -41.32
N GLU A 168 8.66 -42.31 -41.07
CA GLU A 168 10.03 -42.70 -40.91
C GLU A 168 10.92 -41.49 -40.61
N GLU A 169 11.90 -41.74 -39.79
CA GLU A 169 13.35 -41.48 -39.88
C GLU A 169 13.91 -40.05 -39.94
N GLU A 170 14.71 -39.83 -38.94
CA GLU A 170 16.18 -39.61 -38.96
C GLU A 170 16.76 -38.44 -39.78
N LYS A 171 17.68 -37.78 -39.10
CA LYS A 171 18.82 -36.97 -39.57
C LYS A 171 18.59 -35.47 -39.80
N LYS A 172 19.08 -34.63 -39.00
CA LYS A 172 20.50 -34.18 -38.93
C LYS A 172 20.75 -33.28 -37.74
#